data_59aac9e69f3565347a2152eaabe2ed92
#
_entry.id   59aac9e69f3565347a2152eaabe2ed92
#
_cell.length_a   1.000
_cell.length_b   1.000
_cell.length_c   1.000
_cell.angle_alpha   90.00
_cell.angle_beta   90.00
_cell.angle_gamma   90.00
#
_symmetry.space_group_name_H-M   'P 1'
#
loop_
_entity.id
_entity.type
_entity.pdbx_description
1 polymer ?
#
loop_
_entity_poly.entity_id
_entity_poly.type
_entity_poly.pdbx_seq_one_letter_code
_entity_poly.pdbx_strand_id
1 'polypeptide(L)'
;MPADIRLLSTDFDGTLVEHARDPVFDRRCMALIAQLQKSGVVWAINTGRSVDLLESGLTDFEFPVRPDYILTSERDVFRPCTNGGKWEAYGDWNDRVAREHAELFTSAASVLDDVLNFVNQKTRARVIHDHRGVEGLIA
;
A
#
# COMPACT_ATOMS: atom_id res chain seq x y z
N MET A 1 -25.64 20.37 -5.68
CA MET A 1 -24.81 20.47 -4.48
C MET A 1 -23.50 19.79 -4.76
N PRO A 2 -22.34 20.35 -4.41
CA PRO A 2 -21.10 19.62 -4.55
C PRO A 2 -21.19 18.35 -3.70
N ALA A 3 -20.69 17.25 -4.23
CA ALA A 3 -20.64 15.98 -3.50
C ALA A 3 -19.84 16.18 -2.20
N ASP A 4 -20.40 15.71 -1.08
CA ASP A 4 -19.71 15.74 0.21
C ASP A 4 -18.58 14.70 0.18
N ILE A 5 -17.35 15.15 -0.05
CA ILE A 5 -16.19 14.29 -0.07
C ILE A 5 -15.87 13.87 1.36
N ARG A 6 -15.96 12.58 1.64
CA ARG A 6 -15.68 11.99 2.96
C ARG A 6 -14.36 11.22 3.01
N LEU A 7 -13.91 10.73 1.86
CA LEU A 7 -12.69 9.94 1.73
C LEU A 7 -11.87 10.47 0.56
N LEU A 8 -10.60 10.71 0.83
CA LEU A 8 -9.55 10.91 -0.16
C LEU A 8 -8.63 9.68 -0.13
N SER A 9 -8.56 8.95 -1.23
CA SER A 9 -7.60 7.85 -1.40
C SER A 9 -6.57 8.26 -2.43
N THR A 10 -5.29 8.18 -2.07
CA THR A 10 -4.17 8.54 -2.95
C THR A 10 -3.21 7.37 -3.07
N ASP A 11 -2.60 7.20 -4.23
CA ASP A 11 -1.40 6.40 -4.36
C ASP A 11 -0.20 7.13 -3.74
N PHE A 12 0.93 6.43 -3.57
CA PHE A 12 2.14 6.99 -2.97
C PHE A 12 3.19 7.30 -4.03
N ASP A 13 3.76 6.30 -4.70
CA ASP A 13 4.85 6.46 -5.66
C ASP A 13 4.36 7.02 -6.99
N GLY A 14 5.00 8.08 -7.48
CA GLY A 14 4.61 8.75 -8.72
C GLY A 14 3.32 9.57 -8.61
N THR A 15 2.67 9.61 -7.44
CA THR A 15 1.45 10.41 -7.18
C THR A 15 1.69 11.43 -6.08
N LEU A 16 1.92 10.99 -4.84
CA LEU A 16 2.28 11.87 -3.72
C LEU A 16 3.77 12.18 -3.71
N VAL A 17 4.59 11.22 -4.13
CA VAL A 17 6.05 11.27 -4.10
C VAL A 17 6.62 11.13 -5.51
N GLU A 18 7.49 12.04 -5.86
CA GLU A 18 8.32 12.00 -7.06
C GLU A 18 9.79 11.97 -6.65
N HIS A 19 10.40 10.78 -6.68
CA HIS A 19 11.77 10.56 -6.19
C HIS A 19 12.86 11.38 -6.90
N ALA A 20 12.59 11.83 -8.12
CA ALA A 20 13.53 12.67 -8.88
C ALA A 20 13.44 14.16 -8.56
N ARG A 21 12.54 14.56 -7.65
CA ARG A 21 12.32 15.96 -7.27
C ARG A 21 12.86 16.27 -5.88
N ASP A 22 13.15 17.56 -5.64
CA ASP A 22 13.47 18.10 -4.33
C ASP A 22 12.63 19.38 -4.10
N PRO A 23 11.73 19.43 -3.10
CA PRO A 23 11.33 18.31 -2.25
C PRO A 23 10.58 17.21 -3.03
N VAL A 24 10.65 15.98 -2.54
CA VAL A 24 10.06 14.79 -3.18
C VAL A 24 8.53 14.83 -3.29
N PHE A 25 7.87 15.73 -2.56
CA PHE A 25 6.42 15.94 -2.60
C PHE A 25 6.06 17.41 -2.76
N ASP A 26 4.86 17.70 -3.25
CA ASP A 26 4.34 19.05 -3.35
C ASP A 26 3.80 19.55 -2.00
N ARG A 27 4.40 20.60 -1.43
CA ARG A 27 4.02 21.19 -0.14
C ARG A 27 2.59 21.74 -0.13
N ARG A 28 2.10 22.25 -1.28
CA ARG A 28 0.72 22.76 -1.39
C ARG A 28 -0.27 21.62 -1.35
N CYS A 29 0.04 20.51 -2.01
CA CYS A 29 -0.76 19.30 -1.96
C CYS A 29 -0.87 18.79 -0.51
N MET A 30 0.23 18.73 0.22
CA MET A 30 0.23 18.32 1.64
C MET A 30 -0.59 19.27 2.53
N ALA A 31 -0.48 20.58 2.30
CA ALA A 31 -1.29 21.57 3.02
C ALA A 31 -2.80 21.43 2.76
N LEU A 32 -3.18 21.13 1.51
CA LEU A 32 -4.57 20.86 1.14
C LEU A 32 -5.09 19.58 1.80
N ILE A 33 -4.32 18.51 1.81
CA ILE A 33 -4.67 17.26 2.50
C ILE A 33 -4.89 17.53 3.99
N ALA A 34 -3.98 18.28 4.63
CA ALA A 34 -4.14 18.67 6.03
C ALA A 34 -5.42 19.47 6.30
N GLN A 35 -5.82 20.35 5.38
CA GLN A 35 -7.08 21.11 5.49
C GLN A 35 -8.29 20.19 5.33
N LEU A 36 -8.25 19.25 4.39
CA LEU A 36 -9.33 18.28 4.20
C LEU A 36 -9.51 17.40 5.43
N GLN A 37 -8.42 16.89 6.02
CA GLN A 37 -8.49 16.12 7.27
C GLN A 37 -9.10 16.95 8.42
N LYS A 38 -8.72 18.23 8.57
CA LYS A 38 -9.30 19.13 9.57
C LYS A 38 -10.79 19.37 9.36
N SER A 39 -11.29 19.26 8.12
CA SER A 39 -12.72 19.37 7.80
C SER A 39 -13.48 18.05 7.95
N GLY A 40 -12.81 16.97 8.39
CA GLY A 40 -13.42 15.67 8.62
C GLY A 40 -13.33 14.70 7.45
N VAL A 41 -12.57 15.03 6.40
CA VAL A 41 -12.28 14.10 5.31
C VAL A 41 -11.23 13.09 5.79
N VAL A 42 -11.52 11.82 5.65
CA VAL A 42 -10.57 10.73 5.91
C VAL A 42 -9.57 10.67 4.76
N TRP A 43 -8.28 10.64 5.06
CA TRP A 43 -7.24 10.42 4.06
C TRP A 43 -6.61 9.04 4.19
N ALA A 44 -6.60 8.31 3.08
CA ALA A 44 -5.97 6.99 2.98
C ALA A 44 -4.89 6.98 1.89
N ILE A 45 -3.75 6.36 2.17
CA ILE A 45 -2.75 6.02 1.16
C ILE A 45 -2.99 4.57 0.73
N ASN A 46 -3.10 4.34 -0.58
CA ASN A 46 -3.27 3.02 -1.18
C ASN A 46 -2.04 2.74 -2.07
N THR A 47 -1.24 1.72 -1.71
CA THR A 47 0.05 1.47 -2.34
C THR A 47 0.41 -0.01 -2.37
N GLY A 48 1.17 -0.43 -3.39
CA GLY A 48 1.79 -1.75 -3.44
C GLY A 48 2.92 -1.96 -2.41
N ARG A 49 3.41 -0.89 -1.75
CA ARG A 49 4.45 -1.03 -0.71
C ARG A 49 3.95 -1.83 0.47
N SER A 50 4.87 -2.53 1.15
CA SER A 50 4.60 -3.05 2.50
C SER A 50 4.46 -1.92 3.52
N VAL A 51 3.88 -2.22 4.67
CA VAL A 51 3.71 -1.23 5.76
C VAL A 51 5.04 -0.63 6.21
N ASP A 52 6.11 -1.44 6.30
CA ASP A 52 7.43 -0.97 6.73
C ASP A 52 8.08 -0.05 5.69
N LEU A 53 7.96 -0.37 4.40
CA LEU A 53 8.48 0.46 3.31
C LEU A 53 7.72 1.78 3.20
N LEU A 54 6.41 1.77 3.41
CA LEU A 54 5.63 3.01 3.43
C LEU A 54 6.00 3.87 4.65
N GLU A 55 6.09 3.28 5.83
CA GLU A 55 6.46 4.01 7.06
C GLU A 55 7.86 4.62 6.95
N SER A 56 8.83 3.88 6.38
CA SER A 56 10.15 4.44 6.10
C SER A 56 10.04 5.64 5.16
N GLY A 57 9.28 5.54 4.08
CA GLY A 57 9.09 6.65 3.15
C GLY A 57 8.44 7.88 3.81
N LEU A 58 7.40 7.68 4.63
CA LEU A 58 6.76 8.78 5.36
C LEU A 58 7.71 9.46 6.35
N THR A 59 8.63 8.71 6.94
CA THR A 59 9.62 9.19 7.90
C THR A 59 10.78 9.86 7.19
N ASP A 60 11.41 9.19 6.22
CA ASP A 60 12.61 9.65 5.53
C ASP A 60 12.36 10.93 4.72
N PHE A 61 11.16 11.08 4.17
CA PHE A 61 10.75 12.28 3.44
C PHE A 61 10.15 13.37 4.35
N GLU A 62 10.09 13.13 5.66
CA GLU A 62 9.56 14.08 6.64
C GLU A 62 8.15 14.58 6.27
N PHE A 63 7.23 13.65 5.96
CA PHE A 63 5.85 14.01 5.61
C PHE A 63 5.20 14.83 6.72
N PRO A 64 4.68 16.03 6.38
CA PRO A 64 4.15 16.96 7.39
C PRO A 64 2.78 16.56 7.95
N VAL A 65 2.12 15.59 7.32
CA VAL A 65 0.82 15.04 7.72
C VAL A 65 0.86 13.52 7.64
N ARG A 66 0.04 12.87 8.48
CA ARG A 66 -0.08 11.40 8.49
C ARG A 66 -1.45 11.00 7.96
N PRO A 67 -1.53 9.91 7.17
CA PRO A 67 -2.82 9.38 6.74
C PRO A 67 -3.59 8.76 7.91
N ASP A 68 -4.92 8.78 7.79
CA ASP A 68 -5.84 8.15 8.75
C ASP A 68 -5.86 6.63 8.55
N TYR A 69 -5.62 6.17 7.32
CA TYR A 69 -5.49 4.76 6.96
C TYR A 69 -4.39 4.55 5.95
N ILE A 70 -3.80 3.38 5.96
CA ILE A 70 -2.93 2.90 4.90
C ILE A 70 -3.43 1.56 4.37
N LEU A 71 -3.44 1.44 3.05
CA LEU A 71 -3.72 0.21 2.34
C LEU A 71 -2.41 -0.21 1.68
N THR A 72 -1.85 -1.34 2.10
CA THR A 72 -0.51 -1.77 1.71
C THR A 72 -0.54 -3.14 1.06
N SER A 73 0.48 -3.45 0.25
CA SER A 73 0.57 -4.72 -0.47
C SER A 73 -0.70 -5.05 -1.25
N GLU A 74 -1.42 -4.01 -1.73
CA GLU A 74 -2.67 -4.08 -2.49
C GLU A 74 -3.84 -4.79 -1.79
N ARG A 75 -3.74 -5.11 -0.49
CA ARG A 75 -4.76 -5.89 0.23
C ARG A 75 -4.92 -5.58 1.71
N ASP A 76 -3.84 -5.22 2.39
CA ASP A 76 -3.85 -5.05 3.84
C ASP A 76 -4.26 -3.64 4.23
N VAL A 77 -5.08 -3.52 5.26
CA VAL A 77 -5.56 -2.24 5.79
C VAL A 77 -5.07 -2.03 7.20
N PHE A 78 -4.49 -0.87 7.46
CA PHE A 78 -4.02 -0.48 8.78
C PHE A 78 -4.50 0.92 9.14
N ARG A 79 -4.56 1.18 10.44
CA ARG A 79 -4.81 2.49 11.02
C ARG A 79 -3.72 2.83 12.04
N PRO A 80 -3.56 4.10 12.43
CA PRO A 80 -2.63 4.47 13.48
C PRO A 80 -2.97 3.77 14.80
N CYS A 81 -1.94 3.25 15.49
CA CYS A 81 -2.11 2.68 16.82
C CYS A 81 -2.55 3.73 17.84
N THR A 82 -3.55 3.41 18.65
CA THR A 82 -3.99 4.25 19.78
C THR A 82 -3.00 4.26 20.92
N ASN A 83 -2.11 3.27 21.02
CA ASN A 83 -1.19 3.04 22.14
C ASN A 83 0.28 3.46 21.85
N GLY A 84 0.50 4.35 20.89
CA GLY A 84 1.83 4.87 20.57
C GLY A 84 2.68 3.97 19.64
N GLY A 85 2.13 2.88 19.13
CA GLY A 85 2.71 2.14 18.01
C GLY A 85 2.49 2.89 16.70
N LYS A 86 3.12 2.43 15.61
CA LYS A 86 2.95 3.10 14.31
C LYS A 86 1.61 2.76 13.67
N TRP A 87 1.36 1.48 13.45
CA TRP A 87 0.18 0.97 12.74
C TRP A 87 -0.38 -0.29 13.40
N GLU A 88 -1.70 -0.44 13.37
CA GLU A 88 -2.42 -1.65 13.78
C GLU A 88 -3.37 -2.10 12.67
N ALA A 89 -3.59 -3.41 12.56
CA ALA A 89 -4.52 -3.97 11.58
C ALA A 89 -5.94 -3.46 11.79
N TYR A 90 -6.67 -3.24 10.69
CA TYR A 90 -8.06 -2.81 10.74
C TYR A 90 -9.00 -4.00 11.01
N GLY A 91 -9.36 -4.18 12.29
CA GLY A 91 -10.22 -5.28 12.70
C GLY A 91 -9.63 -6.65 12.32
N ASP A 92 -10.47 -7.53 11.77
CA ASP A 92 -10.11 -8.87 11.28
C ASP A 92 -9.84 -8.92 9.75
N TRP A 93 -9.85 -7.77 9.09
CA TRP A 93 -9.74 -7.69 7.63
C TRP A 93 -8.49 -8.39 7.10
N ASN A 94 -7.33 -8.05 7.62
CA ASN A 94 -6.06 -8.59 7.12
C ASN A 94 -5.97 -10.11 7.32
N ASP A 95 -6.43 -10.61 8.46
CA ASP A 95 -6.45 -12.05 8.74
C ASP A 95 -7.42 -12.81 7.83
N ARG A 96 -8.58 -12.22 7.55
CA ARG A 96 -9.56 -12.82 6.65
C ARG A 96 -9.02 -12.87 5.22
N VAL A 97 -8.52 -11.77 4.71
CA VAL A 97 -7.96 -11.68 3.36
C VAL A 97 -6.75 -12.60 3.22
N ALA A 98 -5.89 -12.70 4.24
CA ALA A 98 -4.75 -13.61 4.21
C ALA A 98 -5.19 -15.09 4.09
N ARG A 99 -6.25 -15.50 4.78
CA ARG A 99 -6.78 -16.86 4.64
C ARG A 99 -7.36 -17.12 3.26
N GLU A 100 -8.23 -16.23 2.77
CA GLU A 100 -8.84 -16.35 1.44
C GLU A 100 -7.77 -16.41 0.34
N HIS A 101 -6.73 -15.61 0.48
CA HIS A 101 -5.60 -15.56 -0.43
C HIS A 101 -4.79 -16.87 -0.40
N ALA A 102 -4.49 -17.40 0.78
CA ALA A 102 -3.79 -18.68 0.91
C ALA A 102 -4.59 -19.85 0.30
N GLU A 103 -5.91 -19.87 0.49
CA GLU A 103 -6.80 -20.85 -0.14
C GLU A 103 -6.78 -20.74 -1.66
N LEU A 104 -6.86 -19.52 -2.20
CA LEU A 104 -6.78 -19.27 -3.64
C LEU A 104 -5.46 -19.77 -4.23
N PHE A 105 -4.32 -19.40 -3.62
CA PHE A 105 -3.00 -19.81 -4.10
C PHE A 105 -2.78 -21.31 -3.98
N THR A 106 -3.30 -21.94 -2.94
CA THR A 106 -3.28 -23.41 -2.83
C THR A 106 -4.06 -24.06 -3.97
N SER A 107 -5.23 -23.53 -4.29
CA SER A 107 -6.06 -24.07 -5.38
C SER A 107 -5.45 -23.83 -6.77
N ALA A 108 -4.69 -22.77 -6.93
CA ALA A 108 -4.06 -22.39 -8.19
C ALA A 108 -2.61 -22.88 -8.35
N ALA A 109 -2.06 -23.63 -7.39
CA ALA A 109 -0.63 -23.97 -7.31
C ALA A 109 -0.10 -24.58 -8.61
N SER A 110 -0.80 -25.54 -9.21
CA SER A 110 -0.34 -26.19 -10.46
C SER A 110 -0.30 -25.21 -11.64
N VAL A 111 -1.24 -24.30 -11.74
CA VAL A 111 -1.29 -23.28 -12.80
C VAL A 111 -0.15 -22.27 -12.60
N LEU A 112 0.13 -21.89 -11.36
CA LEU A 112 1.25 -21.00 -11.04
C LEU A 112 2.59 -21.65 -11.37
N ASP A 113 2.77 -22.93 -11.07
CA ASP A 113 3.97 -23.68 -11.43
C ASP A 113 4.18 -23.72 -12.94
N ASP A 114 3.13 -23.94 -13.72
CA ASP A 114 3.17 -23.92 -15.19
C ASP A 114 3.57 -22.53 -15.72
N VAL A 115 3.00 -21.46 -15.15
CA VAL A 115 3.35 -20.07 -15.50
C VAL A 115 4.81 -19.77 -15.15
N LEU A 116 5.26 -20.14 -13.96
CA LEU A 116 6.65 -19.95 -13.53
C LEU A 116 7.64 -20.69 -14.43
N ASN A 117 7.33 -21.94 -14.78
CA ASN A 117 8.14 -22.72 -15.70
C ASN A 117 8.20 -22.08 -17.09
N PHE A 118 7.08 -21.58 -17.60
CA PHE A 118 7.02 -20.87 -18.88
C PHE A 118 7.89 -19.59 -18.82
N VAL A 119 7.72 -18.77 -17.79
CA VAL A 119 8.49 -17.52 -17.61
C VAL A 119 9.99 -17.81 -17.59
N ASN A 120 10.42 -18.76 -16.77
CA ASN A 120 11.84 -19.12 -16.61
C ASN A 120 12.46 -19.69 -17.90
N GLN A 121 11.68 -20.40 -18.72
CA GLN A 121 12.19 -21.03 -19.94
C GLN A 121 12.11 -20.16 -21.18
N LYS A 122 11.15 -19.24 -21.24
CA LYS A 122 10.77 -18.54 -22.46
C LYS A 122 10.99 -17.02 -22.41
N THR A 123 11.30 -16.48 -21.26
CA THR A 123 11.47 -15.03 -21.08
C THR A 123 12.73 -14.66 -20.33
N ARG A 124 13.04 -13.35 -20.27
CA ARG A 124 14.11 -12.80 -19.42
C ARG A 124 13.55 -12.24 -18.11
N ALA A 125 12.26 -12.35 -17.88
CA ALA A 125 11.61 -11.88 -16.66
C ALA A 125 12.11 -12.69 -15.44
N ARG A 126 12.08 -12.04 -14.29
CA ARG A 126 12.45 -12.66 -13.01
C ARG A 126 11.22 -12.78 -12.14
N VAL A 127 11.15 -13.86 -11.39
CA VAL A 127 10.16 -13.99 -10.33
C VAL A 127 10.68 -13.28 -9.10
N ILE A 128 9.93 -12.30 -8.61
CA ILE A 128 10.20 -11.61 -7.36
C ILE A 128 9.23 -12.19 -6.33
N HIS A 129 9.75 -12.89 -5.34
CA HIS A 129 8.94 -13.42 -4.25
C HIS A 129 8.60 -12.30 -3.27
N ASP A 130 7.33 -12.18 -2.89
CA ASP A 130 6.94 -11.39 -1.74
C ASP A 130 7.68 -11.90 -0.51
N HIS A 131 8.08 -10.99 0.38
CA HIS A 131 8.73 -11.33 1.65
C HIS A 131 7.90 -12.25 2.56
N ARG A 132 6.62 -12.42 2.28
CA ARG A 132 5.73 -13.40 2.94
C ARG A 132 5.78 -14.78 2.31
N GLY A 133 6.51 -14.96 1.21
CA GLY A 133 6.72 -16.24 0.55
C GLY A 133 5.50 -16.86 -0.11
N VAL A 134 4.42 -16.12 -0.26
CA VAL A 134 3.13 -16.67 -0.75
C VAL A 134 2.92 -16.39 -2.23
N GLU A 135 3.42 -15.27 -2.72
CA GLU A 135 3.26 -14.84 -4.11
C GLU A 135 4.58 -14.43 -4.73
N GLY A 136 4.70 -14.70 -6.01
CA GLY A 136 5.73 -14.12 -6.84
C GLY A 136 5.16 -13.01 -7.69
N LEU A 137 5.82 -11.88 -7.73
CA LEU A 137 5.64 -10.91 -8.80
C LEU A 137 6.52 -11.30 -9.96
N ILE A 138 5.99 -11.20 -11.19
CA ILE A 138 6.75 -11.43 -12.41
C ILE A 138 7.12 -10.06 -12.98
N ALA A 139 8.41 -9.76 -13.05
CA ALA A 139 8.93 -8.49 -13.56
C ALA A 139 9.97 -8.70 -14.67
#